data_ee6a16922bf9e62d4c80bd68f791c9fe
#
_entry.id   ee6a16922bf9e62d4c80bd68f791c9fe
#
_cell.length_a   1.000
_cell.length_b   1.000
_cell.length_c   1.000
_cell.angle_alpha   90.00
_cell.angle_beta   90.00
_cell.angle_gamma   90.00
#
_symmetry.space_group_name_H-M   'P 1'
#
loop_
_entity.id
_entity.type
_entity.pdbx_description
1 polymer ?
#
loop_
_entity_poly.entity_id
_entity_poly.type
_entity_poly.pdbx_seq_one_letter_code
_entity_poly.pdbx_strand_id
1 'polypeptide(L)'
;MEGPTHLKATNDHRYEEKTRKREERETIDIRKEGSRGEKNNMDIISILPAECISHIVSCTTPQDACRSSLVSHLFRIAADSDIVWERFLPQGYKEIISSSLNSLSKKDLYFHLCNHPIIIGNGNMSMALEKQSGKKCYMVGARELTAIWGDTPPYWQWISLPESRFSQVAELNYVWWLDIKGYIETKNLSPRTTYAAYFVYQLSSQDNPGTAATPVTLCVAYEHSAVAVEHSVILDPVTYEGTAPPHARYRGDGWFEIEMGEFVTEEDNATVVCSLVETSDYNCKSGLIVEGIELRPKE
;
A
#
# COMPACT_ATOMS: atom_id res chain seq x y z
N MET A 1 4.23 -79.62 61.63
CA MET A 1 5.14 -79.14 60.55
C MET A 1 4.64 -77.78 60.11
N GLU A 2 5.17 -76.77 60.77
CA GLU A 2 4.91 -75.37 60.39
C GLU A 2 6.15 -74.80 59.71
N GLY A 3 6.05 -74.33 58.50
CA GLY A 3 7.12 -73.75 57.73
C GLY A 3 6.89 -72.23 57.51
N PRO A 4 7.90 -71.41 57.17
CA PRO A 4 7.99 -70.02 57.51
C PRO A 4 7.37 -69.07 56.50
N THR A 5 6.33 -68.34 56.92
CA THR A 5 5.62 -67.32 56.11
C THR A 5 5.89 -65.87 56.55
N HIS A 6 6.80 -65.64 57.50
CA HIS A 6 6.95 -64.27 58.11
C HIS A 6 8.13 -63.41 57.55
N LEU A 7 8.97 -63.93 56.62
CA LEU A 7 10.15 -63.21 56.16
C LEU A 7 10.02 -62.51 54.79
N LYS A 8 8.90 -62.74 54.08
CA LYS A 8 8.68 -62.06 52.75
C LYS A 8 8.01 -60.71 52.87
N ALA A 9 7.15 -60.49 53.86
CA ALA A 9 6.38 -59.22 54.00
C ALA A 9 7.22 -58.02 54.47
N THR A 10 8.32 -58.25 55.19
CA THR A 10 9.21 -57.17 55.67
C THR A 10 10.20 -56.63 54.65
N ASN A 11 10.49 -57.41 53.61
CA ASN A 11 11.38 -56.92 52.53
C ASN A 11 10.65 -56.09 51.47
N ASP A 12 9.38 -56.38 51.19
CA ASP A 12 8.59 -55.59 50.24
C ASP A 12 8.31 -54.17 50.77
N HIS A 13 7.94 -54.03 52.04
CA HIS A 13 7.73 -52.71 52.65
C HIS A 13 8.99 -51.83 52.68
N ARG A 14 10.17 -52.43 52.80
CA ARG A 14 11.45 -51.74 52.81
C ARG A 14 11.85 -51.30 51.39
N TYR A 15 11.44 -52.06 50.39
CA TYR A 15 11.68 -51.73 48.99
C TYR A 15 10.76 -50.60 48.55
N GLU A 16 9.48 -50.63 48.87
CA GLU A 16 8.52 -49.57 48.57
C GLU A 16 8.87 -48.25 49.24
N GLU A 17 9.31 -48.26 50.49
CA GLU A 17 9.73 -47.07 51.24
C GLU A 17 11.00 -46.46 50.65
N LYS A 18 11.95 -47.26 50.16
CA LYS A 18 13.13 -46.74 49.43
C LYS A 18 12.81 -46.14 48.07
N THR A 19 11.90 -46.75 47.33
CA THR A 19 11.48 -46.25 46.03
C THR A 19 10.72 -44.94 46.18
N ARG A 20 9.81 -44.84 47.17
CA ARG A 20 9.07 -43.61 47.46
C ARG A 20 9.99 -42.45 47.91
N LYS A 21 11.00 -42.74 48.76
CA LYS A 21 11.98 -41.74 49.18
C LYS A 21 12.91 -41.29 48.03
N ARG A 22 13.10 -42.15 47.05
CA ARG A 22 13.88 -41.82 45.84
C ARG A 22 13.05 -40.93 44.90
N GLU A 23 11.77 -41.25 44.68
CA GLU A 23 10.86 -40.44 43.88
C GLU A 23 10.60 -39.07 44.50
N GLU A 24 10.46 -39.00 45.86
CA GLU A 24 10.34 -37.71 46.59
C GLU A 24 11.63 -36.85 46.45
N ARG A 25 12.81 -37.46 46.43
CA ARG A 25 14.08 -36.74 46.20
C ARG A 25 14.21 -36.26 44.77
N GLU A 26 13.89 -37.09 43.79
CA GLU A 26 13.92 -36.71 42.38
C GLU A 26 12.90 -35.59 42.09
N THR A 27 11.71 -35.63 42.69
CA THR A 27 10.67 -34.58 42.58
C THR A 27 11.12 -33.26 43.23
N ILE A 28 11.87 -33.32 44.37
CA ILE A 28 12.43 -32.14 45.04
C ILE A 28 13.59 -31.55 44.26
N ASP A 29 14.42 -32.37 43.61
CA ASP A 29 15.53 -31.90 42.80
C ASP A 29 15.03 -31.29 41.49
N ILE A 30 14.01 -31.86 40.84
CA ILE A 30 13.34 -31.24 39.68
C ILE A 30 12.70 -29.89 40.03
N ARG A 31 12.09 -29.78 41.24
CA ARG A 31 11.56 -28.48 41.70
C ARG A 31 12.67 -27.48 42.05
N LYS A 32 13.82 -27.93 42.52
CA LYS A 32 14.99 -27.07 42.82
C LYS A 32 15.72 -26.65 41.52
N GLU A 33 15.77 -27.49 40.49
CA GLU A 33 16.31 -27.15 39.20
C GLU A 33 15.35 -26.23 38.42
N GLY A 34 14.03 -26.43 38.47
CA GLY A 34 13.04 -25.53 37.93
C GLY A 34 13.05 -24.13 38.58
N SER A 35 13.42 -24.06 39.88
CA SER A 35 13.54 -22.78 40.62
C SER A 35 14.91 -22.10 40.45
N ARG A 36 15.92 -22.80 39.90
CA ARG A 36 17.25 -22.20 39.61
C ARG A 36 17.38 -21.70 38.19
N GLY A 37 16.37 -21.94 37.31
CA GLY A 37 16.33 -21.50 35.90
C GLY A 37 15.68 -20.14 35.67
N GLU A 38 15.04 -19.52 36.67
CA GLU A 38 14.74 -18.08 36.61
C GLU A 38 16.03 -17.28 36.85
N LYS A 39 16.96 -17.39 35.92
CA LYS A 39 17.81 -16.25 35.64
C LYS A 39 16.86 -15.11 35.32
N ASN A 40 16.92 -14.04 36.13
CA ASN A 40 16.42 -12.72 35.81
C ASN A 40 16.94 -12.35 34.43
N ASN A 41 16.31 -12.86 33.40
CA ASN A 41 16.27 -12.22 32.12
C ASN A 41 15.39 -11.01 32.34
N MET A 42 15.96 -9.99 33.01
CA MET A 42 15.35 -8.70 33.14
C MET A 42 15.19 -8.26 31.69
N ASP A 43 13.94 -8.37 31.22
CA ASP A 43 13.61 -8.09 29.84
C ASP A 43 14.06 -6.64 29.61
N ILE A 44 15.14 -6.46 28.85
CA ILE A 44 15.74 -5.12 28.58
C ILE A 44 14.63 -4.16 28.18
N ILE A 45 13.58 -4.68 27.55
CA ILE A 45 12.38 -3.96 27.12
C ILE A 45 11.58 -3.42 28.31
N SER A 46 11.56 -4.12 29.45
CA SER A 46 10.85 -3.65 30.67
C SER A 46 11.58 -2.52 31.41
N ILE A 47 12.84 -2.25 31.05
CA ILE A 47 13.67 -1.19 31.63
C ILE A 47 13.61 0.08 30.78
N LEU A 48 13.25 -0.02 29.50
CA LEU A 48 13.22 1.13 28.62
C LEU A 48 11.98 2.02 28.93
N PRO A 49 12.18 3.34 29.08
CA PRO A 49 11.06 4.28 29.13
C PRO A 49 10.19 4.18 27.87
N ALA A 50 8.88 4.45 28.02
CA ALA A 50 7.94 4.39 26.90
C ALA A 50 8.37 5.29 25.73
N GLU A 51 8.99 6.44 26.03
CA GLU A 51 9.50 7.39 25.05
C GLU A 51 10.62 6.81 24.18
N CYS A 52 11.51 5.99 24.79
CA CYS A 52 12.56 5.30 24.05
C CYS A 52 11.96 4.25 23.10
N ILE A 53 10.96 3.52 23.56
CA ILE A 53 10.24 2.54 22.72
C ILE A 53 9.51 3.25 21.58
N SER A 54 8.82 4.37 21.85
CA SER A 54 8.17 5.18 20.83
C SER A 54 9.17 5.67 19.78
N HIS A 55 10.36 6.11 20.21
CA HIS A 55 11.40 6.53 19.28
C HIS A 55 11.89 5.38 18.40
N ILE A 56 12.12 4.19 18.97
CA ILE A 56 12.51 2.99 18.22
C ILE A 56 11.41 2.62 17.21
N VAL A 57 10.16 2.56 17.64
CA VAL A 57 9.01 2.23 16.78
C VAL A 57 8.86 3.26 15.66
N SER A 58 9.10 4.55 15.93
CA SER A 58 9.03 5.61 14.91
C SER A 58 10.07 5.47 13.80
N CYS A 59 11.11 4.67 14.00
CA CYS A 59 12.13 4.37 12.98
C CYS A 59 11.80 3.15 12.13
N THR A 60 10.66 2.52 12.34
CA THR A 60 10.16 1.36 11.58
C THR A 60 9.10 1.80 10.55
N THR A 61 8.24 0.89 10.13
CA THR A 61 7.12 1.17 9.24
C THR A 61 5.81 1.30 10.02
N PRO A 62 4.77 1.95 9.48
CA PRO A 62 3.44 1.97 10.08
C PRO A 62 2.88 0.58 10.35
N GLN A 63 3.15 -0.38 9.46
CA GLN A 63 2.77 -1.77 9.64
C GLN A 63 3.47 -2.40 10.87
N ASP A 64 4.77 -2.16 11.03
CA ASP A 64 5.53 -2.68 12.16
C ASP A 64 5.14 -1.99 13.47
N ALA A 65 4.80 -0.70 13.44
CA ALA A 65 4.23 -0.01 14.59
C ALA A 65 2.92 -0.67 15.04
N CYS A 66 2.02 -0.99 14.10
CA CYS A 66 0.80 -1.74 14.40
C CYS A 66 1.09 -3.13 14.98
N ARG A 67 2.04 -3.87 14.40
CA ARG A 67 2.44 -5.20 14.91
C ARG A 67 3.05 -5.10 16.30
N SER A 68 3.90 -4.11 16.53
CA SER A 68 4.55 -3.86 17.82
C SER A 68 3.53 -3.63 18.93
N SER A 69 2.40 -2.98 18.63
CA SER A 69 1.32 -2.72 19.61
C SER A 69 0.70 -4.00 20.19
N LEU A 70 0.90 -5.14 19.56
CA LEU A 70 0.39 -6.45 19.99
C LEU A 70 1.34 -7.18 20.97
N VAL A 71 2.60 -6.71 21.11
CA VAL A 71 3.62 -7.38 21.92
C VAL A 71 3.35 -7.27 23.42
N SER A 72 3.01 -6.07 23.90
CA SER A 72 2.68 -5.83 25.31
C SER A 72 1.92 -4.50 25.46
N HIS A 73 1.37 -4.27 26.69
CA HIS A 73 0.70 -3.02 27.01
C HIS A 73 1.63 -1.80 26.86
N LEU A 74 2.91 -1.93 27.24
CA LEU A 74 3.91 -0.87 27.11
C LEU A 74 4.19 -0.54 25.62
N PHE A 75 4.34 -1.57 24.80
CA PHE A 75 4.49 -1.38 23.35
C PHE A 75 3.25 -0.76 22.70
N ARG A 76 2.06 -1.10 23.17
CA ARG A 76 0.81 -0.48 22.69
C ARG A 76 0.80 1.02 22.98
N ILE A 77 1.08 1.43 24.22
CA ILE A 77 1.15 2.85 24.59
C ILE A 77 2.20 3.57 23.74
N ALA A 78 3.37 2.96 23.58
CA ALA A 78 4.45 3.55 22.79
C ALA A 78 4.10 3.67 21.30
N ALA A 79 3.50 2.63 20.71
CA ALA A 79 3.10 2.62 19.30
C ALA A 79 1.89 3.53 19.01
N ASP A 80 1.04 3.82 20.01
CA ASP A 80 -0.09 4.74 19.86
C ASP A 80 0.32 6.21 20.03
N SER A 81 1.57 6.48 20.43
CA SER A 81 2.07 7.83 20.66
C SER A 81 2.09 8.67 19.37
N ASP A 82 1.67 9.92 19.48
CA ASP A 82 1.72 10.90 18.37
C ASP A 82 3.14 11.07 17.80
N ILE A 83 4.19 10.88 18.61
CA ILE A 83 5.59 10.95 18.15
C ILE A 83 5.88 9.93 17.04
N VAL A 84 5.29 8.72 17.17
CA VAL A 84 5.45 7.65 16.17
C VAL A 84 4.73 8.04 14.88
N TRP A 85 3.47 8.42 14.97
CA TRP A 85 2.62 8.66 13.81
C TRP A 85 2.92 10.00 13.10
N GLU A 86 3.41 11.01 13.83
CA GLU A 86 3.92 12.26 13.23
C GLU A 86 5.07 11.97 12.23
N ARG A 87 5.92 10.97 12.53
CA ARG A 87 7.03 10.61 11.66
C ARG A 87 6.61 9.88 10.39
N PHE A 88 5.47 9.20 10.43
CA PHE A 88 4.90 8.51 9.26
C PHE A 88 4.07 9.44 8.38
N LEU A 89 3.67 10.59 8.88
CA LEU A 89 3.00 11.59 8.07
C LEU A 89 3.98 12.28 7.11
N PRO A 90 3.55 12.64 5.90
CA PRO A 90 4.41 13.31 4.92
C PRO A 90 4.82 14.69 5.40
N GLN A 91 6.03 15.13 5.04
CA GLN A 91 6.45 16.49 5.33
C GLN A 91 5.47 17.49 4.73
N GLY A 92 5.18 18.57 5.48
CA GLY A 92 4.25 19.62 5.04
C GLY A 92 2.77 19.19 5.06
N TYR A 93 2.42 18.05 5.65
CA TYR A 93 1.02 17.59 5.68
C TYR A 93 0.05 18.63 6.26
N LYS A 94 0.51 19.47 7.19
CA LYS A 94 -0.32 20.50 7.83
C LYS A 94 -0.81 21.58 6.87
N GLU A 95 -0.11 21.78 5.76
CA GLU A 95 -0.44 22.77 4.73
C GLU A 95 -1.49 22.25 3.74
N ILE A 96 -1.62 20.93 3.65
CA ILE A 96 -2.49 20.27 2.67
C ILE A 96 -3.78 19.68 3.27
N ILE A 97 -3.82 19.49 4.59
CA ILE A 97 -5.04 18.98 5.26
C ILE A 97 -5.99 20.13 5.60
N SER A 98 -7.29 19.84 5.61
CA SER A 98 -8.29 20.79 6.08
C SER A 98 -8.17 21.04 7.60
N SER A 99 -8.60 22.22 8.05
CA SER A 99 -8.57 22.57 9.48
C SER A 99 -9.37 21.62 10.38
N SER A 100 -10.41 20.96 9.83
CA SER A 100 -11.21 19.96 10.55
C SER A 100 -10.42 18.71 10.94
N LEU A 101 -9.40 18.33 10.16
CA LEU A 101 -8.56 17.18 10.44
C LEU A 101 -7.49 17.43 11.50
N ASN A 102 -7.22 18.69 11.86
CA ASN A 102 -6.22 19.04 12.88
C ASN A 102 -6.60 18.56 14.29
N SER A 103 -7.86 18.24 14.55
CA SER A 103 -8.33 17.72 15.84
C SER A 103 -8.11 16.22 16.03
N LEU A 104 -7.75 15.50 14.97
CA LEU A 104 -7.47 14.07 15.04
C LEU A 104 -6.13 13.79 15.72
N SER A 105 -6.02 12.64 16.41
CA SER A 105 -4.72 12.09 16.79
C SER A 105 -3.86 11.86 15.54
N LYS A 106 -2.53 11.83 15.66
CA LYS A 106 -1.67 11.59 14.50
C LYS A 106 -1.91 10.22 13.87
N LYS A 107 -2.24 9.24 14.70
CA LYS A 107 -2.63 7.90 14.25
C LYS A 107 -3.92 7.93 13.43
N ASP A 108 -4.97 8.58 13.94
CA ASP A 108 -6.25 8.67 13.24
C ASP A 108 -6.11 9.48 11.95
N LEU A 109 -5.34 10.56 11.96
CA LEU A 109 -5.02 11.33 10.78
C LEU A 109 -4.29 10.49 9.72
N TYR A 110 -3.30 9.69 10.13
CA TYR A 110 -2.60 8.78 9.23
C TYR A 110 -3.57 7.83 8.52
N PHE A 111 -4.42 7.12 9.29
CA PHE A 111 -5.39 6.20 8.70
C PHE A 111 -6.49 6.91 7.90
N HIS A 112 -6.84 8.13 8.27
CA HIS A 112 -7.72 8.95 7.45
C HIS A 112 -7.11 9.19 6.06
N LEU A 113 -5.84 9.62 6.00
CA LEU A 113 -5.13 9.86 4.74
C LEU A 113 -4.89 8.57 3.92
N CYS A 114 -4.86 7.39 4.55
CA CYS A 114 -4.80 6.12 3.83
C CYS A 114 -6.13 5.76 3.16
N ASN A 115 -7.25 6.10 3.78
CA ASN A 115 -8.58 5.66 3.33
C ASN A 115 -9.34 6.73 2.53
N HIS A 116 -8.96 8.00 2.67
CA HIS A 116 -9.64 9.13 2.06
C HIS A 116 -8.60 10.02 1.36
N PRO A 117 -8.41 9.85 0.05
CA PRO A 117 -7.53 10.71 -0.72
C PRO A 117 -7.95 12.18 -0.57
N ILE A 118 -7.00 13.05 -0.29
CA ILE A 118 -7.23 14.49 -0.21
C ILE A 118 -6.97 15.14 -1.57
N ILE A 119 -7.82 16.09 -1.91
CA ILE A 119 -7.68 16.87 -3.14
C ILE A 119 -6.69 17.99 -2.91
N ILE A 120 -5.74 18.14 -3.82
CA ILE A 120 -4.67 19.14 -3.83
C ILE A 120 -4.57 19.79 -5.20
N GLY A 121 -3.63 20.72 -5.40
CA GLY A 121 -3.30 21.26 -6.72
C GLY A 121 -4.50 21.88 -7.43
N ASN A 122 -5.15 22.87 -6.84
CA ASN A 122 -6.32 23.55 -7.42
C ASN A 122 -7.50 22.64 -7.77
N GLY A 123 -7.59 21.47 -7.12
CA GLY A 123 -8.69 20.53 -7.32
C GLY A 123 -8.44 19.44 -8.37
N ASN A 124 -7.28 19.44 -9.01
CA ASN A 124 -6.98 18.55 -10.14
C ASN A 124 -6.00 17.42 -9.80
N MET A 125 -5.52 17.37 -8.58
CA MET A 125 -4.62 16.33 -8.10
C MET A 125 -5.12 15.77 -6.78
N SER A 126 -4.73 14.55 -6.44
CA SER A 126 -5.04 13.98 -5.13
C SER A 126 -3.84 13.23 -4.54
N MET A 127 -3.79 13.18 -3.22
CA MET A 127 -2.78 12.48 -2.45
C MET A 127 -3.43 11.61 -1.39
N ALA A 128 -2.91 10.39 -1.23
CA ALA A 128 -3.20 9.46 -0.15
C ALA A 128 -1.91 8.87 0.39
N LEU A 129 -1.98 8.05 1.43
CA LEU A 129 -0.86 7.27 1.94
C LEU A 129 -1.08 5.78 1.71
N GLU A 130 -0.04 5.08 1.29
CA GLU A 130 -0.02 3.63 1.30
C GLU A 130 0.04 3.15 2.76
N LYS A 131 -0.86 2.24 3.11
CA LYS A 131 -1.17 1.90 4.50
C LYS A 131 -0.04 1.21 5.25
N GLN A 132 0.79 0.45 4.57
CA GLN A 132 1.83 -0.39 5.19
C GLN A 132 3.15 0.37 5.36
N SER A 133 3.52 1.15 4.34
CA SER A 133 4.80 1.86 4.26
C SER A 133 4.72 3.34 4.65
N GLY A 134 3.53 3.95 4.58
CA GLY A 134 3.33 5.39 4.73
C GLY A 134 3.81 6.21 3.52
N LYS A 135 4.17 5.56 2.43
CA LYS A 135 4.58 6.23 1.20
C LYS A 135 3.39 6.89 0.53
N LYS A 136 3.65 7.97 -0.19
CA LYS A 136 2.61 8.73 -0.87
C LYS A 136 2.05 7.94 -2.07
N CYS A 137 0.73 7.87 -2.17
CA CYS A 137 0.02 7.62 -3.42
C CYS A 137 -0.40 8.97 -4.01
N TYR A 138 -0.26 9.15 -5.30
CA TYR A 138 -0.48 10.44 -5.95
C TYR A 138 -1.29 10.23 -7.22
N MET A 139 -2.27 11.08 -7.49
CA MET A 139 -3.03 11.00 -8.73
C MET A 139 -3.12 12.36 -9.39
N VAL A 140 -2.81 12.38 -10.67
CA VAL A 140 -2.95 13.52 -11.57
C VAL A 140 -4.26 13.34 -12.32
N GLY A 141 -5.21 14.23 -12.08
CA GLY A 141 -6.52 14.21 -12.75
C GLY A 141 -6.44 14.64 -14.21
N ALA A 142 -7.46 14.30 -14.97
CA ALA A 142 -7.51 14.54 -16.42
C ALA A 142 -7.22 15.99 -16.82
N ARG A 143 -7.56 16.98 -15.98
CA ARG A 143 -7.30 18.40 -16.22
C ARG A 143 -5.81 18.78 -16.25
N GLU A 144 -4.97 17.99 -15.61
CA GLU A 144 -3.51 18.17 -15.59
C GLU A 144 -2.80 17.29 -16.65
N LEU A 145 -3.54 16.47 -17.39
CA LEU A 145 -2.99 15.69 -18.48
C LEU A 145 -2.98 16.52 -19.78
N THR A 146 -2.00 16.28 -20.61
CA THR A 146 -1.94 16.81 -21.97
C THR A 146 -2.55 15.78 -22.90
N ALA A 147 -3.60 16.15 -23.62
CA ALA A 147 -4.18 15.33 -24.67
C ALA A 147 -4.17 16.10 -26.00
N ILE A 148 -3.92 15.40 -27.10
CA ILE A 148 -4.05 16.02 -28.43
C ILE A 148 -5.49 16.54 -28.59
N TRP A 149 -5.62 17.80 -28.99
CA TRP A 149 -6.89 18.54 -29.11
C TRP A 149 -7.76 18.54 -27.84
N GLY A 150 -7.15 18.37 -26.65
CA GLY A 150 -7.84 18.26 -25.38
C GLY A 150 -8.75 19.44 -25.04
N ASP A 151 -8.39 20.65 -25.49
CA ASP A 151 -9.19 21.87 -25.30
C ASP A 151 -10.00 22.25 -26.56
N THR A 152 -10.15 21.35 -27.52
CA THR A 152 -10.82 21.63 -28.78
C THR A 152 -12.13 20.86 -28.89
N PRO A 153 -13.28 21.48 -28.59
CA PRO A 153 -14.56 20.91 -28.99
C PRO A 153 -14.63 20.79 -30.53
N PRO A 154 -15.13 19.73 -31.10
CA PRO A 154 -15.92 18.64 -30.51
C PRO A 154 -15.14 17.38 -30.13
N TYR A 155 -13.78 17.40 -30.12
CA TYR A 155 -12.99 16.20 -29.92
C TYR A 155 -13.05 15.67 -28.48
N TRP A 156 -12.98 16.57 -27.51
CA TRP A 156 -13.07 16.27 -26.09
C TRP A 156 -14.14 17.15 -25.43
N GLN A 157 -14.76 16.57 -24.41
CA GLN A 157 -15.63 17.33 -23.51
C GLN A 157 -15.28 17.07 -22.07
N TRP A 158 -15.59 18.05 -21.21
CA TRP A 158 -15.37 17.95 -19.77
C TRP A 158 -16.70 17.71 -19.10
N ILE A 159 -16.81 16.55 -18.43
CA ILE A 159 -18.03 16.13 -17.75
C ILE A 159 -17.78 15.92 -16.26
N SER A 160 -18.86 15.94 -15.47
CA SER A 160 -18.79 15.63 -14.03
C SER A 160 -19.47 14.29 -13.78
N LEU A 161 -18.75 13.39 -13.12
CA LEU A 161 -19.25 12.07 -12.76
C LEU A 161 -19.25 11.92 -11.23
N PRO A 162 -20.32 11.41 -10.61
CA PRO A 162 -20.41 11.26 -9.15
C PRO A 162 -19.34 10.32 -8.56
N GLU A 163 -18.90 9.33 -9.34
CA GLU A 163 -17.88 8.34 -8.98
C GLU A 163 -16.46 8.86 -9.09
N SER A 164 -16.24 10.01 -9.75
CA SER A 164 -14.93 10.62 -9.82
C SER A 164 -14.57 11.38 -8.55
N ARG A 165 -13.32 11.27 -8.12
CA ARG A 165 -12.77 12.09 -7.04
C ARG A 165 -12.53 13.55 -7.46
N PHE A 166 -12.49 13.82 -8.77
CA PHE A 166 -12.30 15.15 -9.34
C PHE A 166 -13.62 15.74 -9.82
N SER A 167 -13.69 17.06 -9.83
CA SER A 167 -14.89 17.79 -10.27
C SER A 167 -15.20 17.58 -11.75
N GLN A 168 -14.19 17.30 -12.55
CA GLN A 168 -14.31 17.08 -13.98
C GLN A 168 -13.36 15.97 -14.44
N VAL A 169 -13.85 15.21 -15.43
CA VAL A 169 -13.11 14.19 -16.16
C VAL A 169 -13.21 14.47 -17.66
N ALA A 170 -12.29 13.94 -18.44
CA ALA A 170 -12.24 14.14 -19.88
C ALA A 170 -12.97 13.01 -20.59
N GLU A 171 -13.98 13.32 -21.37
CA GLU A 171 -14.66 12.36 -22.25
C GLU A 171 -14.24 12.59 -23.71
N LEU A 172 -13.77 11.52 -24.33
CA LEU A 172 -13.37 11.52 -25.74
C LEU A 172 -14.59 11.33 -26.64
N ASN A 173 -14.94 12.36 -27.41
CA ASN A 173 -15.99 12.26 -28.39
C ASN A 173 -15.51 11.49 -29.64
N TYR A 174 -14.43 11.94 -30.27
CA TYR A 174 -13.77 11.23 -31.36
C TYR A 174 -12.41 11.82 -31.72
N VAL A 175 -11.43 10.97 -31.98
CA VAL A 175 -10.13 11.33 -32.58
C VAL A 175 -9.61 10.19 -33.46
N TRP A 176 -8.74 10.49 -34.43
CA TRP A 176 -7.98 9.48 -35.13
C TRP A 176 -6.60 9.23 -34.50
N TRP A 177 -6.04 10.24 -33.86
CA TRP A 177 -4.79 10.16 -33.12
C TRP A 177 -5.06 10.38 -31.66
N LEU A 178 -4.80 9.35 -30.87
CA LEU A 178 -4.93 9.40 -29.44
C LEU A 178 -3.51 9.51 -28.84
N ASP A 179 -3.22 10.60 -28.16
CA ASP A 179 -1.98 10.83 -27.42
C ASP A 179 -2.33 11.57 -26.14
N ILE A 180 -2.17 10.89 -25.01
CA ILE A 180 -2.43 11.42 -23.67
C ILE A 180 -1.13 11.29 -22.87
N LYS A 181 -0.70 12.38 -22.22
CA LYS A 181 0.52 12.41 -21.40
C LYS A 181 0.28 13.06 -20.06
N GLY A 182 0.84 12.45 -19.01
CA GLY A 182 0.96 13.03 -17.69
C GLY A 182 2.44 13.30 -17.38
N TYR A 183 2.72 14.48 -16.83
CA TYR A 183 4.04 14.89 -16.37
C TYR A 183 4.05 14.95 -14.85
N ILE A 184 4.88 14.12 -14.23
CA ILE A 184 4.90 13.93 -12.80
C ILE A 184 6.27 14.32 -12.24
N GLU A 185 6.32 15.33 -11.39
CA GLU A 185 7.54 15.71 -10.69
C GLU A 185 7.78 14.77 -9.51
N THR A 186 8.94 14.10 -9.47
CA THR A 186 9.28 13.11 -8.43
C THR A 186 9.36 13.70 -7.03
N LYS A 187 9.57 15.02 -6.88
CA LYS A 187 9.50 15.73 -5.57
C LYS A 187 8.14 15.59 -4.87
N ASN A 188 7.06 15.34 -5.61
CA ASN A 188 5.72 15.14 -5.06
C ASN A 188 5.52 13.74 -4.48
N LEU A 189 6.42 12.81 -4.78
CA LEU A 189 6.39 11.41 -4.40
C LEU A 189 7.30 11.14 -3.19
N SER A 190 7.31 9.91 -2.70
CA SER A 190 8.27 9.47 -1.69
C SER A 190 9.60 9.12 -2.37
N PRO A 191 10.76 9.56 -1.84
CA PRO A 191 12.06 9.27 -2.45
C PRO A 191 12.45 7.79 -2.30
N ARG A 192 13.39 7.35 -3.12
CA ARG A 192 13.95 5.97 -3.10
C ARG A 192 12.87 4.90 -3.07
N THR A 193 11.89 5.05 -3.95
CA THR A 193 10.71 4.20 -3.98
C THR A 193 10.40 3.78 -5.40
N THR A 194 10.15 2.49 -5.60
CA THR A 194 9.58 2.01 -6.87
C THR A 194 8.10 2.37 -6.92
N TYR A 195 7.70 3.05 -7.97
CA TYR A 195 6.31 3.39 -8.25
C TYR A 195 5.82 2.66 -9.49
N ALA A 196 4.55 2.26 -9.47
CA ALA A 196 3.81 1.90 -10.67
C ALA A 196 2.83 3.02 -11.01
N ALA A 197 2.74 3.34 -12.30
CA ALA A 197 1.75 4.27 -12.86
C ALA A 197 0.56 3.49 -13.40
N TYR A 198 -0.64 3.96 -13.11
CA TYR A 198 -1.91 3.35 -13.53
C TYR A 198 -2.75 4.38 -14.29
N PHE A 199 -3.14 4.07 -15.50
CA PHE A 199 -4.13 4.84 -16.22
C PHE A 199 -5.52 4.48 -15.73
N VAL A 200 -6.30 5.46 -15.29
CA VAL A 200 -7.63 5.28 -14.68
C VAL A 200 -8.68 5.84 -15.62
N TYR A 201 -9.63 4.99 -16.04
CA TYR A 201 -10.57 5.33 -17.10
C TYR A 201 -11.89 4.56 -16.99
N GLN A 202 -12.87 5.00 -17.77
CA GLN A 202 -14.08 4.25 -18.10
C GLN A 202 -14.22 4.16 -19.62
N LEU A 203 -15.00 3.19 -20.09
CA LEU A 203 -15.46 3.09 -21.47
C LEU A 203 -16.97 3.35 -21.49
N SER A 204 -17.38 4.31 -22.31
CA SER A 204 -18.81 4.60 -22.52
C SER A 204 -19.49 3.40 -23.18
N SER A 205 -20.66 3.03 -22.69
CA SER A 205 -21.48 1.93 -23.21
C SER A 205 -22.08 2.21 -24.59
N GLN A 206 -21.85 3.38 -25.15
CA GLN A 206 -22.37 3.73 -26.48
C GLN A 206 -21.46 3.16 -27.58
N ASP A 207 -21.96 2.14 -28.21
CA ASP A 207 -21.63 1.45 -29.47
C ASP A 207 -20.47 1.99 -30.34
N ASN A 208 -19.29 2.21 -29.79
CA ASN A 208 -18.16 2.48 -30.64
C ASN A 208 -16.92 1.63 -30.26
N PRO A 209 -16.67 0.54 -30.99
CA PRO A 209 -15.60 -0.40 -30.70
C PRO A 209 -14.20 0.18 -30.96
N GLY A 210 -14.08 1.41 -31.50
CA GLY A 210 -12.84 1.97 -31.96
C GLY A 210 -11.75 2.06 -30.89
N THR A 211 -12.03 2.61 -29.70
CA THR A 211 -11.04 2.72 -28.61
C THR A 211 -10.88 1.40 -27.86
N ALA A 212 -11.97 0.69 -27.66
CA ALA A 212 -11.99 -0.53 -26.85
C ALA A 212 -11.16 -1.67 -27.47
N ALA A 213 -11.24 -1.83 -28.80
CA ALA A 213 -10.61 -2.94 -29.53
C ALA A 213 -9.24 -2.62 -30.15
N THR A 214 -8.86 -1.34 -30.20
CA THR A 214 -7.58 -0.95 -30.81
C THR A 214 -6.46 -1.01 -29.76
N PRO A 215 -5.35 -1.73 -30.01
CA PRO A 215 -4.20 -1.71 -29.12
C PRO A 215 -3.63 -0.31 -28.97
N VAL A 216 -3.41 0.13 -27.73
CA VAL A 216 -2.73 1.38 -27.40
C VAL A 216 -1.34 1.07 -26.84
N THR A 217 -0.39 1.97 -27.06
CA THR A 217 0.96 1.86 -26.51
C THR A 217 1.02 2.66 -25.22
N LEU A 218 1.43 2.01 -24.13
CA LEU A 218 1.70 2.62 -22.83
C LEU A 218 3.21 2.72 -22.61
N CYS A 219 3.64 3.84 -22.01
CA CYS A 219 5.04 4.06 -21.68
C CYS A 219 5.17 4.89 -20.42
N VAL A 220 6.17 4.54 -19.60
CA VAL A 220 6.60 5.34 -18.44
C VAL A 220 8.11 5.52 -18.54
N ALA A 221 8.56 6.75 -18.63
CA ALA A 221 9.97 7.08 -18.73
C ALA A 221 10.30 8.42 -18.07
N TYR A 222 11.54 8.60 -17.67
CA TYR A 222 12.02 9.92 -17.31
C TYR A 222 12.06 10.83 -18.53
N GLU A 223 11.67 12.09 -18.35
CA GLU A 223 11.80 13.10 -19.39
C GLU A 223 13.26 13.18 -19.83
N HIS A 224 13.49 13.23 -21.13
CA HIS A 224 14.82 13.18 -21.75
C HIS A 224 15.58 11.85 -21.60
N SER A 225 14.98 10.77 -21.09
CA SER A 225 15.60 9.46 -21.10
C SER A 225 15.65 8.86 -22.50
N ALA A 226 16.80 8.30 -22.84
CA ALA A 226 16.92 7.51 -24.08
C ALA A 226 16.35 6.08 -23.93
N VAL A 227 15.99 5.67 -22.70
CA VAL A 227 15.46 4.34 -22.41
C VAL A 227 14.01 4.49 -21.98
N ALA A 228 13.10 4.00 -22.80
CA ALA A 228 11.68 3.88 -22.50
C ALA A 228 11.25 2.43 -22.72
N VAL A 229 10.48 1.89 -21.79
CA VAL A 229 9.86 0.57 -21.95
C VAL A 229 8.43 0.79 -22.39
N GLU A 230 8.15 0.40 -23.60
CA GLU A 230 6.81 0.50 -24.21
C GLU A 230 6.17 -0.88 -24.24
N HIS A 231 4.87 -0.93 -23.98
CA HIS A 231 4.08 -2.13 -24.15
C HIS A 231 2.70 -1.80 -24.73
N SER A 232 2.18 -2.74 -25.50
CA SER A 232 0.88 -2.58 -26.15
C SER A 232 -0.20 -3.31 -25.37
N VAL A 233 -1.34 -2.65 -25.17
CA VAL A 233 -2.47 -3.16 -24.39
C VAL A 233 -3.79 -2.85 -25.10
N ILE A 234 -4.83 -3.61 -24.76
CA ILE A 234 -6.22 -3.34 -25.14
C ILE A 234 -6.96 -2.82 -23.90
N LEU A 235 -7.66 -1.70 -24.04
CA LEU A 235 -8.36 -1.06 -22.93
C LEU A 235 -9.67 -1.77 -22.55
N ASP A 236 -10.27 -2.54 -23.48
CA ASP A 236 -11.50 -3.29 -23.17
C ASP A 236 -11.20 -4.55 -22.33
N PRO A 237 -11.69 -4.64 -21.10
CA PRO A 237 -11.47 -5.80 -20.26
C PRO A 237 -12.25 -7.04 -20.70
N VAL A 238 -13.27 -6.89 -21.58
CA VAL A 238 -14.22 -7.96 -21.93
C VAL A 238 -13.79 -8.73 -23.19
N THR A 239 -13.03 -8.12 -24.09
CA THR A 239 -12.78 -8.69 -25.42
C THR A 239 -11.65 -9.70 -25.48
N TYR A 240 -10.94 -9.99 -24.39
CA TYR A 240 -9.76 -10.86 -24.42
C TYR A 240 -9.91 -12.14 -23.59
N GLU A 241 -10.47 -13.20 -24.17
CA GLU A 241 -10.40 -14.59 -23.67
C GLU A 241 -9.10 -15.30 -24.10
N GLY A 242 -7.95 -14.67 -23.96
CA GLY A 242 -6.67 -15.24 -24.42
C GLY A 242 -5.51 -14.90 -23.49
N THR A 243 -4.52 -15.79 -23.44
CA THR A 243 -3.32 -15.71 -22.61
C THR A 243 -2.54 -14.40 -22.77
N ALA A 244 -2.65 -13.55 -21.76
CA ALA A 244 -1.78 -12.44 -21.31
C ALA A 244 -1.28 -11.38 -22.32
N PRO A 245 -1.66 -10.13 -22.15
CA PRO A 245 -0.83 -9.08 -21.57
C PRO A 245 -1.51 -8.39 -20.36
N PRO A 246 -0.95 -7.35 -19.76
CA PRO A 246 -1.54 -6.70 -18.60
C PRO A 246 -2.97 -6.28 -18.93
N HIS A 247 -3.93 -6.86 -18.18
CA HIS A 247 -5.34 -6.62 -18.42
C HIS A 247 -5.81 -5.43 -17.60
N ALA A 248 -6.72 -4.66 -18.16
CA ALA A 248 -7.51 -3.70 -17.43
C ALA A 248 -8.18 -4.38 -16.23
N ARG A 249 -8.11 -3.74 -15.07
CA ARG A 249 -8.69 -4.23 -13.83
C ARG A 249 -9.83 -3.30 -13.42
N TYR A 250 -10.97 -3.86 -13.04
CA TYR A 250 -12.03 -3.09 -12.41
C TYR A 250 -11.67 -2.76 -10.96
N ARG A 251 -11.73 -1.51 -10.57
CA ARG A 251 -11.34 -1.01 -9.24
C ARG A 251 -12.39 -1.23 -8.16
N GLY A 252 -13.65 -1.44 -8.55
CA GLY A 252 -14.80 -1.54 -7.63
C GLY A 252 -15.47 -0.21 -7.32
N ASP A 253 -14.94 0.90 -7.80
CA ASP A 253 -15.42 2.27 -7.62
C ASP A 253 -16.06 2.88 -8.88
N GLY A 254 -16.32 2.08 -9.90
CA GLY A 254 -16.85 2.52 -11.20
C GLY A 254 -15.77 2.68 -12.27
N TRP A 255 -14.50 2.64 -11.91
CA TRP A 255 -13.36 2.86 -12.82
C TRP A 255 -12.62 1.56 -13.15
N PHE A 256 -12.03 1.53 -14.33
CA PHE A 256 -10.99 0.57 -14.70
C PHE A 256 -9.62 1.21 -14.50
N GLU A 257 -8.62 0.38 -14.28
CA GLU A 257 -7.22 0.78 -14.27
C GLU A 257 -6.38 -0.19 -15.09
N ILE A 258 -5.31 0.32 -15.68
CA ILE A 258 -4.30 -0.48 -16.35
C ILE A 258 -2.92 0.03 -15.97
N GLU A 259 -1.99 -0.88 -15.65
CA GLU A 259 -0.62 -0.51 -15.32
C GLU A 259 0.10 -0.03 -16.56
N MET A 260 0.63 1.20 -16.51
CA MET A 260 1.37 1.82 -17.62
C MET A 260 2.85 1.47 -17.60
N GLY A 261 3.40 1.14 -16.43
CA GLY A 261 4.81 0.82 -16.21
C GLY A 261 5.29 1.28 -14.85
N GLU A 262 6.58 1.08 -14.60
CA GLU A 262 7.23 1.35 -13.32
C GLU A 262 8.42 2.29 -13.48
N PHE A 263 8.74 3.00 -12.40
CA PHE A 263 9.95 3.82 -12.29
C PHE A 263 10.40 3.90 -10.83
N VAL A 264 11.65 4.29 -10.60
CA VAL A 264 12.23 4.41 -9.25
C VAL A 264 12.52 5.88 -8.98
N THR A 265 11.95 6.44 -7.92
CA THR A 265 12.27 7.81 -7.50
C THR A 265 13.64 7.84 -6.83
N GLU A 266 14.46 8.79 -7.25
CA GLU A 266 15.74 9.13 -6.59
C GLU A 266 15.54 10.24 -5.56
N GLU A 267 16.63 10.81 -5.03
CA GLU A 267 16.57 11.99 -4.17
C GLU A 267 16.43 13.29 -4.96
N ASP A 268 16.85 13.27 -6.22
CA ASP A 268 16.80 14.42 -7.11
C ASP A 268 15.39 14.61 -7.70
N ASN A 269 15.04 15.87 -7.93
CA ASN A 269 13.80 16.21 -8.61
C ASN A 269 13.95 15.95 -10.12
N ALA A 270 13.15 15.06 -10.63
CA ALA A 270 13.06 14.73 -12.05
C ALA A 270 11.60 14.70 -12.49
N THR A 271 11.35 14.79 -13.79
CA THR A 271 10.03 14.62 -14.37
C THR A 271 9.92 13.22 -14.97
N VAL A 272 8.87 12.50 -14.59
CA VAL A 272 8.45 11.24 -15.20
C VAL A 272 7.30 11.53 -16.14
N VAL A 273 7.37 11.00 -17.37
CA VAL A 273 6.32 11.09 -18.37
C VAL A 273 5.63 9.74 -18.47
N CYS A 274 4.33 9.74 -18.22
CA CYS A 274 3.46 8.60 -18.46
C CYS A 274 2.63 8.88 -19.71
N SER A 275 2.69 8.02 -20.71
CA SER A 275 1.99 8.25 -21.98
C SER A 275 1.14 7.07 -22.41
N LEU A 276 0.00 7.39 -23.01
CA LEU A 276 -0.89 6.48 -23.73
C LEU A 276 -1.02 6.99 -25.16
N VAL A 277 -0.58 6.20 -26.13
CA VAL A 277 -0.49 6.62 -27.52
C VAL A 277 -1.09 5.57 -28.45
N GLU A 278 -1.90 6.04 -29.40
CA GLU A 278 -2.33 5.29 -30.57
C GLU A 278 -2.44 6.26 -31.76
N THR A 279 -1.44 6.24 -32.62
CA THR A 279 -1.31 7.13 -33.77
C THR A 279 -1.09 6.38 -35.10
N SER A 280 -0.95 5.05 -35.02
CA SER A 280 -0.63 4.19 -36.17
C SER A 280 -1.86 3.72 -36.93
N ASP A 281 -3.04 3.73 -36.31
CA ASP A 281 -4.29 3.25 -36.86
C ASP A 281 -5.17 4.43 -37.32
N TYR A 282 -5.78 4.29 -38.48
CA TYR A 282 -6.73 5.25 -39.03
C TYR A 282 -8.15 5.08 -38.46
N ASN A 283 -8.35 4.15 -37.54
CA ASN A 283 -9.64 3.97 -36.89
C ASN A 283 -9.96 5.14 -35.96
N CYS A 284 -11.19 5.59 -36.00
CA CYS A 284 -11.70 6.62 -35.11
C CYS A 284 -11.85 6.07 -33.70
N LYS A 285 -11.23 6.72 -32.71
CA LYS A 285 -11.36 6.39 -31.28
C LYS A 285 -12.38 7.29 -30.63
N SER A 286 -13.24 6.73 -29.77
CA SER A 286 -14.29 7.47 -29.04
C SER A 286 -14.72 6.72 -27.79
N GLY A 287 -15.46 7.38 -26.90
CA GLY A 287 -16.06 6.77 -25.74
C GLY A 287 -15.11 6.46 -24.59
N LEU A 288 -13.85 6.93 -24.65
CA LEU A 288 -12.93 6.87 -23.52
C LEU A 288 -13.22 8.02 -22.56
N ILE A 289 -13.41 7.70 -21.29
CA ILE A 289 -13.55 8.68 -20.21
C ILE A 289 -12.33 8.55 -19.32
N VAL A 290 -11.56 9.62 -19.15
CA VAL A 290 -10.30 9.62 -18.42
C VAL A 290 -10.49 10.30 -17.08
N GLU A 291 -10.23 9.59 -15.98
CA GLU A 291 -10.15 10.19 -14.65
C GLU A 291 -8.75 10.77 -14.42
N GLY A 292 -7.70 10.03 -14.77
CA GLY A 292 -6.33 10.48 -14.58
C GLY A 292 -5.28 9.38 -14.61
N ILE A 293 -4.10 9.71 -14.06
CA ILE A 293 -2.98 8.77 -13.88
C ILE A 293 -2.66 8.70 -12.38
N GLU A 294 -2.77 7.52 -11.81
CA GLU A 294 -2.48 7.26 -10.39
C GLU A 294 -1.13 6.56 -10.22
N LEU A 295 -0.34 7.04 -9.27
CA LEU A 295 0.98 6.56 -8.93
C LEU A 295 0.92 5.91 -7.56
N ARG A 296 1.26 4.63 -7.48
CA ARG A 296 1.27 3.86 -6.22
C ARG A 296 2.63 3.24 -5.99
N PRO A 297 3.16 3.28 -4.74
CA PRO A 297 4.39 2.56 -4.42
C PRO A 297 4.19 1.07 -4.61
N LYS A 298 5.19 0.40 -5.19
CA LYS A 298 5.31 -1.07 -5.22
C LYS A 298 6.16 -1.54 -4.04
N GLU A 299 5.80 -2.70 -3.47
CA GLU A 299 6.56 -3.39 -2.43
C GLU A 299 7.81 -4.10 -3.00
#